data_d041ee03fd76adaf158b82a0b9d8aee8
#
_entry.id   d041ee03fd76adaf158b82a0b9d8aee8
#
_cell.length_a   1.000
_cell.length_b   1.000
_cell.length_c   1.000
_cell.angle_alpha   90.00
_cell.angle_beta   90.00
_cell.angle_gamma   90.00
#
_symmetry.space_group_name_H-M   'P 1'
#
loop_
_entity.id
_entity.type
_entity.pdbx_description
1 polymer ?
#
loop_
_entity_poly.entity_id
_entity_poly.type
_entity_poly.pdbx_seq_one_letter_code
_entity_poly.pdbx_strand_id
1 'polypeptide(L)'
;MKKLFFLISLIAGLVSAINAQWVSPGNGTTYTFPDLVDVTEGVVTIGENGFVINGDLTISTNDVLKIDNQVARIDAATVLITINGSMVCTNATRVKFYGLNESNHFSMRFENATGCNISKMYFSDGAGIKVIESDVTFDDVKFVYFTRDYCTGVIDIFNCDPVITNCYFMLNDGPAVTSPANGQASPKIMYCQLDTNVKDGNTPQINLGPGGNDTIYIVGNEIYTIMAQWYVGGISVADLMGVGSTKVLVKDNIVKDNRYGYNQQGANISSVIMGNQFINNNNESNPMNGGSGISIYGTTTNNKAVLRNNLITGNLWGITAIYQHDIDLGTEDDWGNNTIHDNGNGGVIYDLYNNSACDIMAVGNDWGTTNEGVIADHIVDQNDDPSYGLVTYIPYIGWDGIGEISEEANTLNDNLFYTIEGRCMGAKLPENYKGVYILNGKKFVK
;
A
#
# COMPACT_ATOMS: atom_id res chain seq x y z
N MET A 1 -5.65 66.40 26.32
CA MET A 1 -4.43 65.89 25.71
C MET A 1 -4.08 64.43 26.10
N LYS A 2 -4.37 63.92 27.28
CA LYS A 2 -4.04 62.53 27.67
C LYS A 2 -4.92 61.43 27.05
N LYS A 3 -6.13 61.78 26.58
CA LYS A 3 -7.03 60.78 25.93
C LYS A 3 -6.73 60.56 24.43
N LEU A 4 -6.04 61.46 23.77
CA LEU A 4 -5.68 61.35 22.38
C LEU A 4 -4.44 60.46 22.16
N PHE A 5 -3.53 60.40 23.13
CA PHE A 5 -2.35 59.55 23.08
C PHE A 5 -2.68 58.05 23.27
N PHE A 6 -3.77 57.72 23.97
CA PHE A 6 -4.17 56.34 24.22
C PHE A 6 -4.87 55.70 22.97
N LEU A 7 -5.45 56.55 22.14
CA LEU A 7 -6.12 56.06 20.92
C LEU A 7 -5.13 55.77 19.78
N ILE A 8 -4.01 56.48 19.74
CA ILE A 8 -2.96 56.27 18.74
C ILE A 8 -2.11 55.03 19.06
N SER A 9 -1.90 54.71 20.35
CA SER A 9 -1.19 53.49 20.74
C SER A 9 -2.03 52.20 20.60
N LEU A 10 -3.38 52.32 20.54
CA LEU A 10 -4.25 51.17 20.34
C LEU A 10 -4.41 50.82 18.86
N ILE A 11 -4.20 51.76 17.93
CA ILE A 11 -4.26 51.52 16.48
C ILE A 11 -2.93 50.93 15.96
N ALA A 12 -1.82 51.17 16.65
CA ALA A 12 -0.53 50.58 16.28
C ALA A 12 -0.38 49.07 16.66
N GLY A 13 -1.33 48.50 17.43
CA GLY A 13 -1.30 47.12 17.89
C GLY A 13 -2.15 46.12 17.03
N LEU A 14 -2.80 46.60 16.01
CA LEU A 14 -3.62 45.78 15.09
C LEU A 14 -3.06 45.79 13.66
N VAL A 15 -1.76 45.73 13.51
CA VAL A 15 -1.19 45.18 12.28
C VAL A 15 -1.27 43.68 12.44
N SER A 16 -2.39 43.09 12.03
CA SER A 16 -2.40 41.68 11.66
C SER A 16 -1.21 41.49 10.72
N ALA A 17 -0.32 40.58 11.05
CA ALA A 17 0.74 40.18 10.16
C ALA A 17 0.04 39.66 8.88
N ILE A 18 -0.10 40.52 7.90
CA ILE A 18 -0.42 40.09 6.52
C ILE A 18 0.83 39.32 6.13
N ASN A 19 0.75 38.00 6.06
CA ASN A 19 1.85 37.21 5.50
C ASN A 19 2.16 37.81 4.13
N ALA A 20 3.41 38.17 3.89
CA ALA A 20 3.84 38.62 2.58
C ALA A 20 3.46 37.53 1.57
N GLN A 21 2.89 37.94 0.46
CA GLN A 21 2.48 37.02 -0.62
C GLN A 21 3.03 37.55 -1.94
N TRP A 22 3.50 36.62 -2.77
CA TRP A 22 3.88 36.92 -4.13
C TRP A 22 3.28 35.91 -5.10
N VAL A 23 2.79 36.43 -6.23
CA VAL A 23 2.16 35.65 -7.31
C VAL A 23 2.86 35.98 -8.61
N SER A 24 3.37 35.00 -9.32
CA SER A 24 4.00 35.22 -10.62
C SER A 24 2.98 35.65 -11.66
N PRO A 25 3.38 36.46 -12.68
CA PRO A 25 2.44 37.08 -13.64
C PRO A 25 1.75 36.09 -14.61
N GLY A 26 2.19 34.83 -14.73
CA GLY A 26 1.57 33.87 -15.65
C GLY A 26 1.89 34.08 -17.13
N ASN A 27 3.02 34.68 -17.44
CA ASN A 27 3.40 35.13 -18.79
C ASN A 27 4.44 34.20 -19.47
N GLY A 28 4.67 33.02 -18.93
CA GLY A 28 5.62 32.03 -19.46
C GLY A 28 7.05 32.21 -18.96
N THR A 29 7.23 32.93 -17.86
CA THR A 29 8.56 33.17 -17.30
C THR A 29 9.05 31.96 -16.49
N THR A 30 10.33 31.63 -16.64
CA THR A 30 11.02 30.69 -15.75
C THR A 30 11.74 31.46 -14.66
N TYR A 31 11.43 31.14 -13.40
CA TYR A 31 12.04 31.73 -12.22
C TYR A 31 12.98 30.73 -11.55
N THR A 32 14.22 31.15 -11.33
CA THR A 32 15.15 30.49 -10.40
C THR A 32 15.05 31.13 -9.01
N PHE A 33 15.65 30.55 -7.98
CA PHE A 33 15.66 31.15 -6.64
C PHE A 33 16.38 32.51 -6.61
N PRO A 34 17.51 32.72 -7.30
CA PRO A 34 18.07 34.08 -7.45
C PRO A 34 17.08 35.07 -8.07
N ASP A 35 16.36 34.72 -9.14
CA ASP A 35 15.35 35.61 -9.73
C ASP A 35 14.22 35.93 -8.74
N LEU A 36 13.79 34.98 -7.94
CA LEU A 36 12.76 35.20 -6.91
C LEU A 36 13.22 36.16 -5.81
N VAL A 37 14.50 36.15 -5.43
CA VAL A 37 15.04 37.15 -4.50
C VAL A 37 14.88 38.56 -5.04
N ASP A 38 15.13 38.75 -6.34
CA ASP A 38 15.06 40.06 -6.98
C ASP A 38 13.63 40.57 -7.18
N VAL A 39 12.65 39.68 -7.43
CA VAL A 39 11.31 40.10 -7.86
C VAL A 39 10.24 40.00 -6.76
N THR A 40 10.49 39.26 -5.66
CA THR A 40 9.43 38.94 -4.68
C THR A 40 9.36 39.93 -3.51
N GLU A 41 10.15 41.01 -3.51
CA GLU A 41 10.14 42.06 -2.47
C GLU A 41 10.23 41.50 -1.03
N GLY A 42 11.06 40.44 -0.84
CA GLY A 42 11.32 39.87 0.49
C GLY A 42 10.50 38.60 0.82
N VAL A 43 9.60 38.15 -0.05
CA VAL A 43 8.97 36.82 0.11
C VAL A 43 10.01 35.72 0.00
N VAL A 44 10.94 35.84 -0.94
CA VAL A 44 12.14 35.00 -1.02
C VAL A 44 13.37 35.85 -0.74
N THR A 45 14.23 35.39 0.19
CA THR A 45 15.46 36.10 0.57
C THR A 45 16.66 35.15 0.60
N ILE A 46 17.86 35.71 0.65
CA ILE A 46 19.08 34.96 0.93
C ILE A 46 19.27 34.86 2.44
N GLY A 47 19.31 33.62 2.95
CA GLY A 47 19.64 33.33 4.36
C GLY A 47 21.09 32.88 4.54
N GLU A 48 21.43 32.52 5.76
CA GLU A 48 22.79 32.08 6.13
C GLU A 48 23.21 30.79 5.39
N ASN A 49 22.25 29.85 5.15
CA ASN A 49 22.53 28.51 4.61
C ASN A 49 22.00 28.30 3.19
N GLY A 50 21.39 29.30 2.58
CA GLY A 50 20.75 29.21 1.28
C GLY A 50 19.61 30.21 1.14
N PHE A 51 18.51 29.82 0.52
CA PHE A 51 17.34 30.67 0.33
C PHE A 51 16.32 30.47 1.46
N VAL A 52 15.57 31.53 1.78
CA VAL A 52 14.49 31.50 2.77
C VAL A 52 13.19 31.99 2.12
N ILE A 53 12.11 31.21 2.27
CA ILE A 53 10.77 31.59 1.88
C ILE A 53 10.03 32.10 3.13
N ASN A 54 9.74 33.40 3.19
CA ASN A 54 9.16 34.08 4.34
C ASN A 54 7.65 34.32 4.22
N GLY A 55 7.07 34.13 3.03
CA GLY A 55 5.66 34.38 2.74
C GLY A 55 5.12 33.43 1.68
N ASP A 56 3.82 33.49 1.44
CA ASP A 56 3.17 32.63 0.46
C ASP A 56 3.67 32.90 -0.95
N LEU A 57 3.96 31.82 -1.68
CA LEU A 57 4.54 31.88 -3.02
C LEU A 57 3.63 31.14 -4.01
N THR A 58 3.17 31.83 -5.06
CA THR A 58 2.38 31.21 -6.12
C THR A 58 3.08 31.31 -7.47
N ILE A 59 3.29 30.18 -8.11
CA ILE A 59 3.73 30.08 -9.50
C ILE A 59 2.49 29.89 -10.36
N SER A 60 2.13 30.92 -11.12
CA SER A 60 0.92 30.95 -11.95
C SER A 60 1.02 30.02 -13.15
N THR A 61 -0.11 29.69 -13.75
CA THR A 61 -0.20 28.93 -15.00
C THR A 61 0.74 29.52 -16.06
N ASN A 62 1.41 28.68 -16.81
CA ASN A 62 2.46 28.94 -17.80
C ASN A 62 3.85 29.30 -17.22
N ASP A 63 3.95 29.76 -15.98
CA ASP A 63 5.25 30.06 -15.38
C ASP A 63 5.90 28.78 -14.81
N VAL A 64 7.23 28.82 -14.67
CA VAL A 64 8.02 27.69 -14.23
C VAL A 64 8.88 28.09 -13.02
N LEU A 65 8.80 27.32 -11.92
CA LEU A 65 9.79 27.36 -10.87
C LEU A 65 10.89 26.34 -11.17
N LYS A 66 12.10 26.83 -11.42
CA LYS A 66 13.25 26.00 -11.68
C LYS A 66 14.20 26.00 -10.48
N ILE A 67 14.41 24.81 -9.91
CA ILE A 67 15.42 24.58 -8.89
C ILE A 67 16.63 23.94 -9.58
N ASP A 68 17.72 24.67 -9.68
CA ASP A 68 18.94 24.23 -10.38
C ASP A 68 20.13 24.05 -9.42
N ASN A 69 21.30 23.71 -9.97
CA ASN A 69 22.50 23.41 -9.20
C ASN A 69 23.04 24.58 -8.34
N GLN A 70 22.51 25.77 -8.48
CA GLN A 70 22.87 26.92 -7.60
C GLN A 70 22.15 26.84 -6.26
N VAL A 71 21.12 25.99 -6.14
CA VAL A 71 20.31 25.83 -4.93
C VAL A 71 20.77 24.57 -4.19
N ALA A 72 21.40 24.75 -3.03
CA ALA A 72 21.76 23.63 -2.16
C ALA A 72 20.74 23.44 -1.02
N ARG A 73 20.16 24.55 -0.53
CA ARG A 73 19.21 24.56 0.59
C ARG A 73 18.16 25.67 0.46
N ILE A 74 16.96 25.33 0.86
CA ILE A 74 15.81 26.21 0.99
C ILE A 74 15.24 25.99 2.41
N ASP A 75 15.03 27.05 3.15
CA ASP A 75 14.32 27.04 4.42
C ASP A 75 12.99 27.78 4.21
N ALA A 76 11.90 27.31 4.77
CA ALA A 76 10.59 27.93 4.61
C ALA A 76 9.93 28.16 5.96
N ALA A 77 9.37 29.35 6.15
CA ALA A 77 8.48 29.65 7.27
C ALA A 77 7.17 28.84 7.16
N THR A 78 6.21 29.09 8.03
CA THR A 78 4.86 28.53 7.88
C THR A 78 4.17 29.25 6.73
N VAL A 79 4.31 28.73 5.52
CA VAL A 79 3.86 29.31 4.25
C VAL A 79 3.20 28.29 3.38
N LEU A 80 2.35 28.74 2.45
CA LEU A 80 1.80 27.95 1.37
C LEU A 80 2.53 28.25 0.06
N ILE A 81 3.09 27.20 -0.55
CA ILE A 81 3.70 27.27 -1.87
C ILE A 81 2.74 26.63 -2.86
N THR A 82 2.16 27.42 -3.76
CA THR A 82 1.20 26.97 -4.76
C THR A 82 1.84 26.95 -6.14
N ILE A 83 1.72 25.82 -6.82
CA ILE A 83 2.20 25.62 -8.20
C ILE A 83 0.99 25.36 -9.08
N ASN A 84 0.59 26.34 -9.86
CA ASN A 84 -0.44 26.22 -10.92
C ASN A 84 0.21 26.11 -12.31
N GLY A 85 1.48 26.44 -12.42
CA GLY A 85 2.32 26.28 -13.60
C GLY A 85 3.13 24.98 -13.54
N SER A 86 4.43 25.11 -13.55
CA SER A 86 5.35 23.97 -13.47
C SER A 86 6.42 24.16 -12.39
N MET A 87 6.86 23.05 -11.77
CA MET A 87 8.03 23.02 -10.91
C MET A 87 9.00 21.96 -11.42
N VAL A 88 10.24 22.36 -11.66
CA VAL A 88 11.27 21.47 -12.18
C VAL A 88 12.52 21.51 -11.28
N CYS A 89 12.86 20.37 -10.70
CA CYS A 89 14.09 20.17 -9.96
C CYS A 89 14.80 18.92 -10.49
N THR A 90 15.89 19.12 -11.23
CA THR A 90 16.65 18.02 -11.86
C THR A 90 18.15 18.13 -11.56
N ASN A 91 18.50 18.41 -10.31
CA ASN A 91 19.85 18.69 -9.88
C ASN A 91 20.73 17.42 -9.87
N ALA A 92 22.03 17.60 -10.04
CA ALA A 92 23.00 16.53 -9.87
C ALA A 92 23.14 16.11 -8.39
N THR A 93 23.03 17.08 -7.47
CA THR A 93 23.11 16.89 -6.02
C THR A 93 21.74 17.10 -5.39
N ARG A 94 21.50 16.47 -4.24
CA ARG A 94 20.24 16.57 -3.51
C ARG A 94 20.06 17.96 -2.90
N VAL A 95 18.95 18.61 -3.21
CA VAL A 95 18.54 19.89 -2.62
C VAL A 95 17.82 19.64 -1.32
N LYS A 96 18.16 20.37 -0.27
CA LYS A 96 17.53 20.30 1.04
C LYS A 96 16.43 21.36 1.16
N PHE A 97 15.22 20.95 1.53
CA PHE A 97 14.08 21.84 1.74
C PHE A 97 13.51 21.57 3.13
N TYR A 98 13.63 22.52 4.02
CA TYR A 98 13.27 22.37 5.43
C TYR A 98 12.20 23.38 5.88
N GLY A 99 11.44 23.04 6.91
CA GLY A 99 10.84 24.06 7.76
C GLY A 99 11.92 24.95 8.36
N LEU A 100 11.65 26.23 8.53
CA LEU A 100 12.63 27.22 9.03
C LEU A 100 13.13 26.87 10.45
N ASN A 101 12.28 26.26 11.24
CA ASN A 101 12.59 25.69 12.57
C ASN A 101 11.52 24.65 12.93
N GLU A 102 11.64 23.99 14.08
CA GLU A 102 10.75 22.93 14.57
C GLU A 102 9.25 23.33 14.69
N SER A 103 8.93 24.62 14.64
CA SER A 103 7.56 25.13 14.72
C SER A 103 7.05 25.69 13.37
N ASN A 104 7.84 25.64 12.33
CA ASN A 104 7.48 26.14 11.01
C ASN A 104 7.38 25.00 10.01
N HIS A 105 6.15 24.66 9.64
CA HIS A 105 5.85 23.61 8.69
C HIS A 105 5.30 24.22 7.41
N PHE A 106 6.06 24.15 6.33
CA PHE A 106 5.61 24.63 5.02
C PHE A 106 4.56 23.67 4.44
N SER A 107 3.65 24.24 3.68
CA SER A 107 2.67 23.50 2.88
C SER A 107 2.96 23.67 1.40
N MET A 108 2.71 22.64 0.60
CA MET A 108 2.84 22.72 -0.85
C MET A 108 1.57 22.25 -1.54
N ARG A 109 1.20 22.90 -2.64
CA ARG A 109 0.02 22.59 -3.43
C ARG A 109 0.34 22.66 -4.91
N PHE A 110 0.15 21.57 -5.61
CA PHE A 110 0.08 21.51 -7.06
C PHE A 110 -1.39 21.50 -7.44
N GLU A 111 -1.84 22.46 -8.23
CA GLU A 111 -3.24 22.56 -8.64
C GLU A 111 -3.32 22.94 -10.11
N ASN A 112 -3.89 22.02 -10.92
CA ASN A 112 -3.89 22.11 -12.38
C ASN A 112 -2.48 22.30 -12.97
N ALA A 113 -1.45 21.87 -12.25
CA ALA A 113 -0.06 22.00 -12.64
C ALA A 113 0.32 20.93 -13.67
N THR A 114 1.20 21.27 -14.60
CA THR A 114 1.61 20.36 -15.67
C THR A 114 3.12 20.30 -15.81
N GLY A 115 3.63 19.11 -16.18
CA GLY A 115 5.06 18.90 -16.43
C GLY A 115 5.95 19.12 -15.19
N CYS A 116 5.41 18.88 -13.99
CA CYS A 116 6.17 18.98 -12.76
C CYS A 116 7.09 17.76 -12.59
N ASN A 117 8.39 18.02 -12.48
CA ASN A 117 9.38 16.97 -12.28
C ASN A 117 10.29 17.34 -11.11
N ILE A 118 10.10 16.65 -9.99
CA ILE A 118 10.80 16.90 -8.74
C ILE A 118 11.73 15.71 -8.48
N SER A 119 13.03 15.90 -8.65
CA SER A 119 13.99 14.85 -8.37
C SER A 119 15.08 15.32 -7.41
N LYS A 120 15.65 14.35 -6.67
CA LYS A 120 16.78 14.59 -5.75
C LYS A 120 16.51 15.71 -4.75
N MET A 121 15.29 15.77 -4.21
CA MET A 121 14.94 16.67 -3.11
C MET A 121 14.98 15.92 -1.78
N TYR A 122 15.25 16.64 -0.71
CA TYR A 122 15.08 16.20 0.66
C TYR A 122 14.14 17.20 1.34
N PHE A 123 12.89 16.82 1.52
CA PHE A 123 11.90 17.61 2.25
C PHE A 123 11.84 17.15 3.72
N SER A 124 11.91 18.08 4.64
CA SER A 124 11.74 17.82 6.08
C SER A 124 10.89 18.90 6.74
N ASP A 125 10.13 18.48 7.73
CA ASP A 125 9.31 19.39 8.57
C ASP A 125 8.23 20.13 7.74
N GLY A 126 7.64 19.47 6.77
CA GLY A 126 6.49 19.97 6.02
C GLY A 126 5.16 19.62 6.68
N ALA A 127 4.11 20.39 6.36
CA ALA A 127 2.73 20.14 6.80
C ALA A 127 1.94 19.23 5.83
N GLY A 128 2.48 18.99 4.66
CA GLY A 128 1.91 18.13 3.62
C GLY A 128 1.98 18.75 2.22
N ILE A 129 1.81 17.88 1.22
CA ILE A 129 1.84 18.23 -0.20
C ILE A 129 0.53 17.76 -0.83
N LYS A 130 -0.29 18.69 -1.34
CA LYS A 130 -1.49 18.35 -2.13
C LYS A 130 -1.17 18.32 -3.61
N VAL A 131 -1.67 17.29 -4.29
CA VAL A 131 -1.59 17.13 -5.74
C VAL A 131 -3.02 17.01 -6.27
N ILE A 132 -3.53 18.07 -6.89
CA ILE A 132 -4.91 18.21 -7.31
C ILE A 132 -4.94 18.43 -8.83
N GLU A 133 -5.56 17.51 -9.57
CA GLU A 133 -5.73 17.61 -11.04
C GLU A 133 -4.42 17.99 -11.75
N SER A 134 -3.29 17.42 -11.30
CA SER A 134 -1.96 17.85 -11.69
C SER A 134 -1.09 16.67 -12.17
N ASP A 135 -0.21 16.97 -13.15
CA ASP A 135 0.80 16.05 -13.66
C ASP A 135 2.13 16.27 -12.90
N VAL A 136 2.41 15.40 -11.92
CA VAL A 136 3.58 15.53 -11.04
C VAL A 136 4.33 14.20 -10.95
N THR A 137 5.64 14.28 -11.14
CA THR A 137 6.57 13.19 -10.90
C THR A 137 7.48 13.52 -9.72
N PHE A 138 7.56 12.64 -8.74
CA PHE A 138 8.56 12.63 -7.69
C PHE A 138 9.50 11.44 -7.91
N ASP A 139 10.80 11.71 -8.10
CA ASP A 139 11.79 10.66 -8.30
C ASP A 139 13.04 10.89 -7.44
N ASP A 140 13.46 9.88 -6.69
CA ASP A 140 14.59 9.98 -5.74
C ASP A 140 14.41 11.15 -4.73
N VAL A 141 13.20 11.26 -4.14
CA VAL A 141 12.86 12.29 -3.15
C VAL A 141 12.74 11.67 -1.77
N LYS A 142 13.22 12.39 -0.75
CA LYS A 142 13.05 12.01 0.65
C LYS A 142 12.05 12.93 1.34
N PHE A 143 11.09 12.34 2.07
CA PHE A 143 10.07 13.03 2.84
C PHE A 143 10.16 12.58 4.30
N VAL A 144 10.56 13.48 5.20
CA VAL A 144 10.89 13.13 6.58
C VAL A 144 10.27 14.12 7.55
N TYR A 145 9.69 13.65 8.65
CA TYR A 145 9.11 14.44 9.73
C TYR A 145 7.98 15.39 9.28
N PHE A 146 7.16 14.96 8.31
CA PHE A 146 5.97 15.72 7.95
C PHE A 146 4.90 15.62 9.04
N THR A 147 4.26 16.74 9.35
CA THR A 147 3.08 16.79 10.21
C THR A 147 1.80 16.54 9.40
N ARG A 148 0.63 16.69 10.03
CA ARG A 148 -0.69 16.58 9.40
C ARG A 148 -1.46 17.90 9.42
N ASP A 149 -0.76 19.02 9.51
CA ASP A 149 -1.40 20.34 9.71
C ASP A 149 -2.10 20.87 8.45
N TYR A 150 -1.72 20.37 7.27
CA TYR A 150 -2.29 20.83 6.00
C TYR A 150 -3.06 19.74 5.24
N CYS A 151 -2.62 18.50 5.25
CA CYS A 151 -3.27 17.36 4.63
C CYS A 151 -3.17 16.09 5.47
N THR A 152 -3.91 15.06 5.07
CA THR A 152 -4.00 13.82 5.85
C THR A 152 -2.75 12.95 5.75
N GLY A 153 -1.99 13.08 4.68
CA GLY A 153 -0.73 12.38 4.44
C GLY A 153 0.38 13.30 3.98
N VAL A 154 1.55 12.75 3.70
CA VAL A 154 2.68 13.50 3.14
C VAL A 154 2.34 13.98 1.73
N ILE A 155 1.87 13.06 0.86
CA ILE A 155 1.34 13.37 -0.47
C ILE A 155 -0.15 12.99 -0.47
N ASP A 156 -0.99 14.00 -0.61
CA ASP A 156 -2.46 13.87 -0.66
C ASP A 156 -2.94 14.16 -2.08
N ILE A 157 -3.53 13.15 -2.74
CA ILE A 157 -3.81 13.13 -4.18
C ILE A 157 -5.31 13.28 -4.42
N PHE A 158 -5.70 14.15 -5.34
CA PHE A 158 -7.09 14.32 -5.73
C PHE A 158 -7.24 14.43 -7.25
N ASN A 159 -7.99 13.51 -7.86
CA ASN A 159 -8.34 13.47 -9.29
C ASN A 159 -7.13 13.55 -10.24
N CYS A 160 -6.06 12.85 -9.92
CA CYS A 160 -4.87 12.76 -10.77
C CYS A 160 -4.01 11.55 -10.46
N ASP A 161 -3.04 11.27 -11.32
CA ASP A 161 -2.27 10.03 -11.32
C ASP A 161 -0.75 10.30 -11.24
N PRO A 162 -0.26 10.87 -10.12
CA PRO A 162 1.17 11.20 -9.99
C PRO A 162 2.04 9.96 -10.01
N VAL A 163 3.28 10.16 -10.46
CA VAL A 163 4.32 9.13 -10.46
C VAL A 163 5.27 9.37 -9.28
N ILE A 164 5.39 8.39 -8.39
CA ILE A 164 6.22 8.46 -7.18
C ILE A 164 7.18 7.28 -7.22
N THR A 165 8.45 7.55 -7.54
CA THR A 165 9.45 6.50 -7.75
C THR A 165 10.72 6.73 -6.94
N ASN A 166 11.34 5.64 -6.48
CA ASN A 166 12.62 5.69 -5.76
C ASN A 166 12.60 6.63 -4.54
N CYS A 167 11.42 6.89 -3.99
CA CYS A 167 11.25 7.83 -2.89
C CYS A 167 11.40 7.16 -1.53
N TYR A 168 11.73 7.96 -0.52
CA TYR A 168 11.87 7.53 0.86
C TYR A 168 10.99 8.35 1.78
N PHE A 169 10.08 7.69 2.50
CA PHE A 169 9.17 8.31 3.47
C PHE A 169 9.49 7.78 4.86
N MET A 170 9.84 8.65 5.80
CA MET A 170 10.27 8.22 7.12
C MET A 170 9.74 9.11 8.24
N LEU A 171 9.22 8.48 9.29
CA LEU A 171 8.85 9.14 10.55
C LEU A 171 7.86 10.29 10.37
N ASN A 172 6.96 10.19 9.40
CA ASN A 172 5.91 11.16 9.17
C ASN A 172 4.69 10.87 10.08
N ASP A 173 3.94 11.90 10.46
CA ASP A 173 2.78 11.77 11.34
C ASP A 173 1.56 11.16 10.64
N GLY A 174 1.49 11.28 9.32
CA GLY A 174 0.44 10.72 8.47
C GLY A 174 0.94 9.63 7.51
N PRO A 175 0.02 9.08 6.68
CA PRO A 175 0.38 8.21 5.55
C PRO A 175 1.42 8.84 4.63
N ALA A 176 2.28 8.01 4.04
CA ALA A 176 3.20 8.49 3.01
C ALA A 176 2.44 9.01 1.77
N VAL A 177 1.44 8.24 1.32
CA VAL A 177 0.59 8.60 0.17
C VAL A 177 -0.86 8.31 0.52
N THR A 178 -1.75 9.27 0.23
CA THR A 178 -3.18 9.13 0.48
C THR A 178 -4.01 9.74 -0.64
N SER A 179 -5.22 9.22 -0.84
CA SER A 179 -6.27 9.83 -1.64
C SER A 179 -7.63 9.64 -0.97
N PRO A 180 -8.55 10.62 -1.06
CA PRO A 180 -9.83 10.56 -0.35
C PRO A 180 -10.85 9.65 -1.05
N ALA A 181 -11.85 9.20 -0.30
CA ALA A 181 -12.93 8.34 -0.82
C ALA A 181 -13.84 9.01 -1.85
N ASN A 182 -13.86 10.33 -1.93
CA ASN A 182 -14.67 11.13 -2.87
C ASN A 182 -13.90 11.66 -4.08
N GLY A 183 -12.64 11.26 -4.24
CA GLY A 183 -11.82 11.54 -5.41
C GLY A 183 -11.50 10.27 -6.18
N GLN A 184 -10.91 10.40 -7.35
CA GLN A 184 -10.41 9.29 -8.14
C GLN A 184 -8.93 9.52 -8.46
N ALA A 185 -8.08 8.57 -8.08
CA ALA A 185 -6.64 8.69 -8.28
C ALA A 185 -6.00 7.32 -8.56
N SER A 186 -5.19 7.26 -9.60
CA SER A 186 -4.44 6.03 -9.97
C SER A 186 -2.93 6.27 -9.93
N PRO A 187 -2.35 6.57 -8.75
CA PRO A 187 -0.92 6.85 -8.63
C PRO A 187 -0.07 5.63 -8.99
N LYS A 188 1.16 5.91 -9.41
CA LYS A 188 2.21 4.91 -9.58
C LYS A 188 3.22 5.07 -8.45
N ILE A 189 3.18 4.19 -7.46
CA ILE A 189 4.06 4.19 -6.28
C ILE A 189 5.03 3.01 -6.45
N MET A 190 6.28 3.31 -6.86
CA MET A 190 7.19 2.25 -7.28
C MET A 190 8.59 2.41 -6.69
N TYR A 191 9.17 1.29 -6.25
CA TYR A 191 10.53 1.23 -5.73
C TYR A 191 10.81 2.21 -4.58
N CYS A 192 9.77 2.49 -3.78
CA CYS A 192 9.83 3.37 -2.63
C CYS A 192 10.10 2.59 -1.34
N GLN A 193 10.69 3.27 -0.37
CA GLN A 193 10.85 2.78 0.99
C GLN A 193 9.97 3.62 1.93
N LEU A 194 9.07 2.95 2.66
CA LEU A 194 8.17 3.55 3.62
C LEU A 194 8.50 3.00 5.01
N ASP A 195 9.09 3.85 5.84
CA ASP A 195 9.65 3.48 7.13
C ASP A 195 8.96 4.22 8.25
N THR A 196 8.17 3.52 9.04
CA THR A 196 7.61 4.03 10.29
C THR A 196 6.85 5.37 10.12
N ASN A 197 5.99 5.45 9.12
CA ASN A 197 5.08 6.58 8.96
C ASN A 197 3.82 6.38 9.82
N VAL A 198 2.92 7.37 9.87
CA VAL A 198 1.64 7.36 10.63
C VAL A 198 1.86 7.36 12.14
N LYS A 199 2.80 8.15 12.63
CA LYS A 199 3.08 8.23 14.08
C LYS A 199 1.87 8.63 14.93
N ASP A 200 0.98 9.43 14.39
CA ASP A 200 -0.16 10.00 15.13
C ASP A 200 -1.47 9.26 14.92
N GLY A 201 -1.50 8.14 14.19
CA GLY A 201 -2.79 7.62 13.79
C GLY A 201 -2.93 6.12 13.64
N ASN A 202 -4.10 5.76 13.15
CA ASN A 202 -4.57 4.44 12.89
C ASN A 202 -4.95 4.34 11.40
N THR A 203 -3.97 4.49 10.51
CA THR A 203 -4.15 4.37 9.06
C THR A 203 -2.99 3.57 8.46
N PRO A 204 -3.10 3.07 7.23
CA PRO A 204 -1.97 2.44 6.55
C PRO A 204 -0.96 3.46 6.04
N GLN A 205 0.25 3.02 5.76
CA GLN A 205 1.29 3.88 5.19
C GLN A 205 0.97 4.31 3.74
N ILE A 206 0.29 3.45 2.97
CA ILE A 206 -0.36 3.80 1.70
C ILE A 206 -1.86 3.66 1.90
N ASN A 207 -2.62 4.75 1.79
CA ASN A 207 -4.05 4.80 2.07
C ASN A 207 -4.81 5.45 0.91
N LEU A 208 -5.31 4.62 -0.01
CA LEU A 208 -5.91 5.10 -1.25
C LEU A 208 -7.42 4.87 -1.27
N GLY A 209 -8.13 5.89 -1.74
CA GLY A 209 -9.52 5.81 -2.16
C GLY A 209 -9.67 5.17 -3.55
N PRO A 210 -10.82 5.40 -4.23
CA PRO A 210 -11.09 4.84 -5.54
C PRO A 210 -10.06 5.25 -6.59
N GLY A 211 -9.72 4.32 -7.49
CA GLY A 211 -8.93 4.60 -8.67
C GLY A 211 -9.71 5.36 -9.74
N GLY A 212 -8.98 6.01 -10.63
CA GLY A 212 -9.50 6.63 -11.84
C GLY A 212 -9.66 5.64 -13.00
N ASN A 213 -9.41 6.12 -14.22
CA ASN A 213 -9.48 5.27 -15.40
C ASN A 213 -8.28 4.32 -15.54
N ASP A 214 -7.14 4.71 -15.00
CA ASP A 214 -5.89 3.95 -15.07
C ASP A 214 -5.77 2.95 -13.91
N THR A 215 -4.73 2.14 -13.94
CA THR A 215 -4.40 1.20 -12.87
C THR A 215 -3.56 1.90 -11.79
N ILE A 216 -3.92 1.69 -10.54
CA ILE A 216 -3.05 2.00 -9.39
C ILE A 216 -1.88 1.00 -9.39
N TYR A 217 -0.65 1.50 -9.42
CA TYR A 217 0.55 0.67 -9.35
C TYR A 217 1.22 0.82 -7.98
N ILE A 218 1.35 -0.29 -7.25
CA ILE A 218 2.11 -0.38 -6.01
C ILE A 218 3.15 -1.49 -6.23
N VAL A 219 4.37 -1.11 -6.67
CA VAL A 219 5.32 -2.08 -7.23
C VAL A 219 6.72 -1.92 -6.63
N GLY A 220 7.31 -3.00 -6.15
CA GLY A 220 8.70 -3.05 -5.72
C GLY A 220 9.00 -2.21 -4.48
N ASN A 221 8.01 -1.92 -3.64
CA ASN A 221 8.19 -1.10 -2.45
C ASN A 221 8.59 -1.95 -1.23
N GLU A 222 9.31 -1.34 -0.29
CA GLU A 222 9.54 -1.88 1.05
C GLU A 222 8.76 -1.05 2.08
N ILE A 223 7.81 -1.68 2.80
CA ILE A 223 6.85 -1.00 3.68
C ILE A 223 6.88 -1.68 5.05
N TYR A 224 7.37 -0.97 6.06
CA TYR A 224 7.53 -1.55 7.39
C TYR A 224 7.46 -0.51 8.51
N THR A 225 7.28 -1.01 9.74
CA THR A 225 7.23 -0.20 10.95
C THR A 225 8.19 -0.78 11.99
N ILE A 226 9.25 -0.06 12.33
CA ILE A 226 10.28 -0.51 13.29
C ILE A 226 10.02 -0.09 14.74
N MET A 227 9.07 0.79 14.98
CA MET A 227 8.67 1.23 16.32
C MET A 227 7.35 0.57 16.71
N ALA A 228 7.03 0.51 18.00
CA ALA A 228 5.77 -0.03 18.53
C ALA A 228 4.56 0.84 18.13
N GLN A 229 4.30 0.94 16.85
CA GLN A 229 3.17 1.64 16.24
C GLN A 229 2.10 0.60 15.90
N TRP A 230 1.36 0.18 16.89
CA TRP A 230 0.50 -1.01 16.83
C TRP A 230 -0.65 -0.92 15.82
N TYR A 231 -1.09 0.27 15.48
CA TYR A 231 -2.26 0.45 14.61
C TYR A 231 -1.93 0.80 13.16
N VAL A 232 -0.66 0.87 12.79
CA VAL A 232 -0.25 1.24 11.43
C VAL A 232 -0.34 0.05 10.49
N GLY A 233 -1.18 0.15 9.46
CA GLY A 233 -1.24 -0.84 8.38
C GLY A 233 -0.21 -0.60 7.29
N GLY A 234 0.03 -1.60 6.44
CA GLY A 234 0.90 -1.46 5.27
C GLY A 234 0.21 -0.70 4.15
N ILE A 235 -0.67 -1.36 3.41
CA ILE A 235 -1.35 -0.84 2.22
C ILE A 235 -2.87 -1.01 2.39
N SER A 236 -3.65 0.03 2.06
CA SER A 236 -5.09 -0.09 1.88
C SER A 236 -5.55 0.60 0.61
N VAL A 237 -6.44 -0.07 -0.13
CA VAL A 237 -7.19 0.50 -1.25
C VAL A 237 -8.67 0.29 -0.97
N ALA A 238 -9.46 1.37 -0.98
CA ALA A 238 -10.86 1.31 -0.60
C ALA A 238 -11.76 2.05 -1.59
N ASP A 239 -12.80 1.39 -2.08
CA ASP A 239 -13.92 2.00 -2.81
C ASP A 239 -15.21 1.85 -1.98
N LEU A 240 -15.32 2.67 -0.94
CA LEU A 240 -16.44 2.63 0.00
C LEU A 240 -17.72 3.25 -0.59
N MET A 241 -17.59 4.08 -1.61
CA MET A 241 -18.73 4.77 -2.25
C MET A 241 -19.22 4.05 -3.51
N GLY A 242 -18.52 3.02 -3.96
CA GLY A 242 -18.84 2.29 -5.18
C GLY A 242 -18.68 3.13 -6.45
N VAL A 243 -17.70 4.04 -6.47
CA VAL A 243 -17.49 5.00 -7.55
C VAL A 243 -16.57 4.42 -8.61
N GLY A 244 -17.09 4.14 -9.78
CA GLY A 244 -16.30 3.70 -10.92
C GLY A 244 -15.78 2.27 -10.83
N SER A 245 -14.58 2.02 -11.32
CA SER A 245 -13.92 0.71 -11.35
C SER A 245 -12.45 0.88 -11.01
N THR A 246 -12.08 0.52 -9.80
CA THR A 246 -10.70 0.62 -9.28
C THR A 246 -9.90 -0.59 -9.71
N LYS A 247 -8.82 -0.38 -10.47
CA LYS A 247 -7.87 -1.42 -10.87
C LYS A 247 -6.57 -1.23 -10.09
N VAL A 248 -6.02 -2.32 -9.55
CA VAL A 248 -4.82 -2.28 -8.71
C VAL A 248 -3.84 -3.36 -9.12
N LEU A 249 -2.58 -3.00 -9.28
CA LEU A 249 -1.47 -3.94 -9.36
C LEU A 249 -0.59 -3.78 -8.11
N VAL A 250 -0.59 -4.81 -7.25
CA VAL A 250 0.30 -4.91 -6.09
C VAL A 250 1.35 -5.97 -6.41
N LYS A 251 2.58 -5.54 -6.69
CA LYS A 251 3.56 -6.47 -7.26
C LYS A 251 4.96 -6.28 -6.65
N ASP A 252 5.62 -7.40 -6.35
CA ASP A 252 7.02 -7.46 -5.92
C ASP A 252 7.33 -6.56 -4.70
N ASN A 253 6.35 -6.32 -3.80
CA ASN A 253 6.54 -5.54 -2.58
C ASN A 253 6.97 -6.43 -1.40
N ILE A 254 7.70 -5.84 -0.45
CA ILE A 254 7.95 -6.40 0.87
C ILE A 254 7.15 -5.58 1.87
N VAL A 255 6.12 -6.16 2.45
CA VAL A 255 5.25 -5.51 3.45
C VAL A 255 5.35 -6.30 4.76
N LYS A 256 6.03 -5.73 5.73
CA LYS A 256 6.37 -6.47 6.96
C LYS A 256 6.23 -5.61 8.21
N ASP A 257 6.04 -6.26 9.35
CA ASP A 257 6.06 -5.63 10.66
C ASP A 257 5.07 -4.44 10.77
N ASN A 258 3.89 -4.56 10.14
CA ASN A 258 2.77 -3.64 10.26
C ASN A 258 1.62 -4.31 11.02
N ARG A 259 0.50 -3.61 11.24
CA ARG A 259 -0.71 -4.20 11.80
C ARG A 259 -1.40 -5.17 10.82
N TYR A 260 -1.32 -4.89 9.53
CA TYR A 260 -1.75 -5.74 8.41
C TYR A 260 -0.90 -5.43 7.17
N GLY A 261 -0.82 -6.37 6.24
CA GLY A 261 -0.07 -6.18 5.01
C GLY A 261 -0.84 -5.39 3.97
N TYR A 262 -1.82 -6.03 3.32
CA TYR A 262 -2.68 -5.43 2.30
C TYR A 262 -4.14 -5.55 2.70
N ASN A 263 -4.90 -4.46 2.56
CA ASN A 263 -6.34 -4.43 2.75
C ASN A 263 -7.03 -3.87 1.51
N GLN A 264 -8.03 -4.59 1.02
CA GLN A 264 -8.92 -4.18 -0.07
C GLN A 264 -10.33 -4.12 0.47
N GLN A 265 -10.96 -2.93 0.40
CA GLN A 265 -12.28 -2.76 0.99
C GLN A 265 -13.26 -2.06 0.06
N GLY A 266 -14.45 -2.62 -0.10
CA GLY A 266 -15.57 -1.95 -0.80
C GLY A 266 -16.13 -2.74 -1.98
N ALA A 267 -16.60 -2.02 -3.02
CA ALA A 267 -17.43 -2.60 -4.07
C ALA A 267 -16.65 -2.98 -5.34
N ASN A 268 -16.16 -2.00 -6.07
CA ASN A 268 -15.71 -2.17 -7.47
C ASN A 268 -14.18 -2.14 -7.60
N ILE A 269 -13.50 -3.02 -6.88
CA ILE A 269 -12.04 -3.12 -6.92
C ILE A 269 -11.64 -4.42 -7.60
N SER A 270 -10.72 -4.34 -8.55
CA SER A 270 -10.10 -5.51 -9.18
C SER A 270 -8.58 -5.42 -9.01
N SER A 271 -8.01 -6.29 -8.19
CA SER A 271 -6.59 -6.32 -7.92
C SER A 271 -5.90 -7.57 -8.47
N VAL A 272 -4.65 -7.37 -8.92
CA VAL A 272 -3.68 -8.44 -9.15
C VAL A 272 -2.58 -8.28 -8.10
N ILE A 273 -2.43 -9.27 -7.24
CA ILE A 273 -1.49 -9.29 -6.11
C ILE A 273 -0.47 -10.39 -6.39
N MET A 274 0.75 -10.03 -6.80
CA MET A 274 1.69 -11.03 -7.28
C MET A 274 3.15 -10.77 -6.87
N GLY A 275 3.84 -11.83 -6.50
CA GLY A 275 5.28 -11.77 -6.17
C GLY A 275 5.60 -10.99 -4.88
N ASN A 276 4.61 -10.72 -4.03
CA ASN A 276 4.82 -9.95 -2.81
C ASN A 276 5.24 -10.84 -1.63
N GLN A 277 5.80 -10.20 -0.62
CA GLN A 277 6.10 -10.79 0.67
C GLN A 277 5.31 -10.05 1.76
N PHE A 278 4.34 -10.73 2.39
CA PHE A 278 3.57 -10.23 3.53
C PHE A 278 4.01 -10.98 4.78
N ILE A 279 4.90 -10.36 5.57
CA ILE A 279 5.64 -11.06 6.62
C ILE A 279 5.43 -10.37 7.97
N ASN A 280 5.06 -11.13 9.01
CA ASN A 280 4.99 -10.66 10.39
C ASN A 280 4.12 -9.39 10.57
N ASN A 281 3.04 -9.24 9.80
CA ASN A 281 2.14 -8.12 10.00
C ASN A 281 1.22 -8.40 11.21
N ASN A 282 1.80 -8.34 12.40
CA ASN A 282 1.21 -8.73 13.67
C ASN A 282 1.55 -7.76 14.81
N ASN A 283 1.93 -6.51 14.50
CA ASN A 283 2.30 -5.50 15.51
C ASN A 283 1.18 -5.22 16.52
N GLU A 284 -0.08 -5.25 16.09
CA GLU A 284 -1.23 -5.32 17.00
C GLU A 284 -1.52 -6.79 17.30
N SER A 285 -1.30 -7.19 18.55
CA SER A 285 -1.42 -8.58 18.97
C SER A 285 -2.87 -9.08 19.09
N ASN A 286 -3.85 -8.17 19.14
CA ASN A 286 -5.27 -8.53 19.18
C ASN A 286 -5.77 -8.82 17.75
N PRO A 287 -6.07 -10.09 17.41
CA PRO A 287 -6.49 -10.48 16.07
C PRO A 287 -7.82 -9.85 15.64
N MET A 288 -8.63 -9.36 16.56
CA MET A 288 -9.88 -8.64 16.26
C MET A 288 -9.65 -7.23 15.71
N ASN A 289 -8.44 -6.69 15.87
CA ASN A 289 -8.08 -5.36 15.40
C ASN A 289 -7.32 -5.39 14.05
N GLY A 290 -7.05 -6.56 13.49
CA GLY A 290 -6.31 -6.72 12.23
C GLY A 290 -5.37 -7.92 12.26
N GLY A 291 -4.20 -7.80 11.62
CA GLY A 291 -3.17 -8.86 11.61
C GLY A 291 -3.21 -9.77 10.40
N SER A 292 -4.03 -9.48 9.40
CA SER A 292 -4.03 -10.23 8.14
C SER A 292 -2.82 -9.86 7.28
N GLY A 293 -2.16 -10.86 6.71
CA GLY A 293 -1.24 -10.64 5.60
C GLY A 293 -1.98 -9.96 4.44
N ILE A 294 -3.11 -10.53 4.04
CA ILE A 294 -4.03 -9.96 3.04
C ILE A 294 -5.46 -10.03 3.57
N SER A 295 -6.20 -8.91 3.51
CA SER A 295 -7.61 -8.84 3.84
C SER A 295 -8.43 -8.33 2.65
N ILE A 296 -9.42 -9.12 2.22
CA ILE A 296 -10.36 -8.75 1.16
C ILE A 296 -11.76 -8.63 1.77
N TYR A 297 -12.21 -7.40 1.93
CA TYR A 297 -13.50 -7.06 2.51
C TYR A 297 -14.42 -6.49 1.42
N GLY A 298 -15.22 -7.35 0.79
CA GLY A 298 -16.08 -6.94 -0.32
C GLY A 298 -17.51 -6.64 0.10
N THR A 299 -18.12 -5.66 -0.53
CA THR A 299 -19.56 -5.40 -0.42
C THR A 299 -20.35 -5.97 -1.60
N THR A 300 -19.64 -6.36 -2.66
CA THR A 300 -20.19 -7.03 -3.85
C THR A 300 -19.16 -8.00 -4.42
N THR A 301 -19.58 -8.94 -5.27
CA THR A 301 -18.70 -9.84 -6.03
C THR A 301 -17.89 -9.13 -7.13
N ASN A 302 -18.07 -7.83 -7.32
CA ASN A 302 -17.17 -7.00 -8.13
C ASN A 302 -15.90 -6.60 -7.36
N ASN A 303 -15.79 -6.96 -6.09
CA ASN A 303 -14.54 -6.88 -5.34
C ASN A 303 -13.72 -8.14 -5.64
N LYS A 304 -12.77 -8.01 -6.57
CA LYS A 304 -12.00 -9.12 -7.14
C LYS A 304 -10.55 -9.05 -6.74
N ALA A 305 -9.94 -10.21 -6.50
CA ALA A 305 -8.52 -10.32 -6.21
C ALA A 305 -7.94 -11.60 -6.81
N VAL A 306 -6.90 -11.45 -7.63
CA VAL A 306 -6.11 -12.58 -8.18
C VAL A 306 -4.76 -12.58 -7.47
N LEU A 307 -4.42 -13.69 -6.79
CA LEU A 307 -3.20 -13.83 -6.00
C LEU A 307 -2.27 -14.87 -6.62
N ARG A 308 -1.04 -14.47 -6.96
CA ARG A 308 -0.04 -15.36 -7.58
C ARG A 308 1.37 -15.14 -7.01
N ASN A 309 2.06 -16.23 -6.72
CA ASN A 309 3.48 -16.21 -6.34
C ASN A 309 3.80 -15.35 -5.10
N ASN A 310 2.90 -15.20 -4.14
CA ASN A 310 3.15 -14.42 -2.93
C ASN A 310 3.68 -15.30 -1.80
N LEU A 311 4.49 -14.71 -0.91
CA LEU A 311 4.86 -15.28 0.39
C LEU A 311 4.03 -14.61 1.48
N ILE A 312 3.25 -15.37 2.24
CA ILE A 312 2.36 -14.89 3.29
C ILE A 312 2.64 -15.72 4.55
N THR A 313 3.38 -15.14 5.49
CA THR A 313 3.84 -15.89 6.68
C THR A 313 4.00 -15.01 7.92
N GLY A 314 3.80 -15.61 9.10
CA GLY A 314 4.01 -14.94 10.39
C GLY A 314 2.97 -13.87 10.75
N ASN A 315 1.87 -13.76 10.00
CA ASN A 315 0.79 -12.84 10.30
C ASN A 315 -0.19 -13.46 11.32
N LEU A 316 -1.09 -12.68 11.94
CA LEU A 316 -2.13 -13.25 12.82
C LEU A 316 -3.20 -14.03 12.04
N TRP A 317 -3.41 -13.63 10.78
CA TRP A 317 -4.22 -14.28 9.78
C TRP A 317 -3.45 -14.23 8.45
N GLY A 318 -3.36 -15.30 7.73
CA GLY A 318 -2.71 -15.29 6.42
C GLY A 318 -3.53 -14.46 5.42
N ILE A 319 -4.62 -15.04 4.95
CA ILE A 319 -5.60 -14.37 4.08
C ILE A 319 -6.96 -14.38 4.76
N THR A 320 -7.63 -13.24 4.84
CA THR A 320 -9.03 -13.16 5.30
C THR A 320 -9.93 -12.67 4.18
N ALA A 321 -11.00 -13.40 3.93
CA ALA A 321 -12.05 -13.08 2.98
C ALA A 321 -13.36 -12.79 3.73
N ILE A 322 -13.95 -11.61 3.51
CA ILE A 322 -15.08 -11.12 4.32
C ILE A 322 -16.21 -10.65 3.40
N TYR A 323 -17.44 -11.08 3.68
CA TYR A 323 -18.68 -10.78 2.97
C TYR A 323 -18.69 -11.25 1.51
N GLN A 324 -18.81 -10.34 0.53
CA GLN A 324 -18.94 -10.68 -0.89
C GLN A 324 -17.67 -10.37 -1.65
N HIS A 325 -17.12 -11.32 -2.33
CA HIS A 325 -15.88 -11.19 -3.09
C HIS A 325 -15.81 -12.20 -4.24
N ASP A 326 -14.81 -12.02 -5.10
CA ASP A 326 -14.40 -12.96 -6.13
C ASP A 326 -12.86 -13.09 -6.02
N ILE A 327 -12.40 -14.05 -5.22
CA ILE A 327 -10.99 -14.28 -4.93
C ILE A 327 -10.52 -15.53 -5.71
N ASP A 328 -9.44 -15.36 -6.45
CA ASP A 328 -8.74 -16.41 -7.17
C ASP A 328 -7.31 -16.56 -6.63
N LEU A 329 -7.09 -17.65 -5.88
CA LEU A 329 -5.78 -18.07 -5.36
C LEU A 329 -5.14 -19.16 -6.24
N GLY A 330 -5.74 -19.51 -7.37
CA GLY A 330 -5.28 -20.48 -8.34
C GLY A 330 -6.35 -21.47 -8.76
N THR A 331 -6.29 -21.85 -10.02
CA THR A 331 -7.15 -22.86 -10.66
C THR A 331 -6.32 -24.05 -11.16
N GLU A 332 -6.97 -25.09 -11.67
CA GLU A 332 -6.25 -26.25 -12.26
C GLU A 332 -5.36 -25.87 -13.45
N ASP A 333 -5.81 -24.90 -14.26
CA ASP A 333 -5.10 -24.41 -15.44
C ASP A 333 -4.08 -23.29 -15.13
N ASP A 334 -4.25 -22.58 -13.99
CA ASP A 334 -3.42 -21.43 -13.58
C ASP A 334 -3.17 -21.50 -12.06
N TRP A 335 -2.16 -22.23 -11.68
CA TRP A 335 -1.81 -22.46 -10.27
C TRP A 335 -1.45 -21.17 -9.54
N GLY A 336 -1.88 -21.08 -8.27
CA GLY A 336 -1.62 -19.91 -7.43
C GLY A 336 -0.15 -19.67 -7.16
N ASN A 337 0.62 -20.73 -6.90
CA ASN A 337 2.04 -20.70 -6.52
C ASN A 337 2.33 -19.74 -5.35
N ASN A 338 1.33 -19.47 -4.51
CA ASN A 338 1.56 -18.74 -3.29
C ASN A 338 2.12 -19.69 -2.22
N THR A 339 3.01 -19.19 -1.37
CA THR A 339 3.49 -19.88 -0.17
C THR A 339 2.77 -19.26 1.03
N ILE A 340 1.91 -20.03 1.70
CA ILE A 340 1.00 -19.56 2.75
C ILE A 340 1.12 -20.50 3.94
N HIS A 341 1.85 -20.08 4.97
CA HIS A 341 2.03 -20.93 6.15
C HIS A 341 2.44 -20.12 7.38
N ASP A 342 2.32 -20.72 8.55
CA ASP A 342 2.72 -20.15 9.85
C ASP A 342 1.99 -18.83 10.18
N ASN A 343 0.75 -18.65 9.68
CA ASN A 343 -0.07 -17.52 10.04
C ASN A 343 -1.06 -17.94 11.13
N GLY A 344 -0.99 -17.30 12.32
CA GLY A 344 -1.88 -17.74 13.38
C GLY A 344 -1.90 -16.84 14.61
N ASN A 345 -2.85 -17.13 15.48
CA ASN A 345 -3.01 -16.46 16.76
C ASN A 345 -3.61 -17.41 17.80
N GLY A 346 -3.34 -17.15 19.09
CA GLY A 346 -3.85 -17.95 20.17
C GLY A 346 -3.45 -19.42 20.14
N GLY A 347 -2.39 -19.78 19.40
CA GLY A 347 -1.91 -21.16 19.23
C GLY A 347 -2.62 -21.96 18.13
N VAL A 348 -3.46 -21.31 17.32
CA VAL A 348 -4.14 -21.88 16.16
C VAL A 348 -3.59 -21.22 14.89
N ILE A 349 -3.36 -22.02 13.85
CA ILE A 349 -2.94 -21.53 12.54
C ILE A 349 -4.18 -21.15 11.72
N TYR A 350 -4.11 -20.00 11.04
CA TYR A 350 -5.15 -19.47 10.16
C TYR A 350 -4.52 -18.98 8.86
N ASP A 351 -4.11 -19.89 8.00
CA ASP A 351 -3.46 -19.56 6.72
C ASP A 351 -4.47 -18.98 5.73
N LEU A 352 -5.71 -19.49 5.74
CA LEU A 352 -6.83 -18.92 5.00
C LEU A 352 -8.12 -18.95 5.85
N TYR A 353 -8.72 -17.79 6.05
CA TYR A 353 -10.00 -17.67 6.76
C TYR A 353 -11.08 -17.11 5.81
N ASN A 354 -11.96 -17.97 5.32
CA ASN A 354 -13.10 -17.59 4.49
C ASN A 354 -14.33 -17.28 5.37
N ASN A 355 -14.39 -16.04 5.87
CA ASN A 355 -15.55 -15.54 6.61
C ASN A 355 -16.60 -14.95 5.65
N SER A 356 -16.99 -15.72 4.65
CA SER A 356 -17.96 -15.33 3.63
C SER A 356 -18.72 -16.55 3.09
N ALA A 357 -19.84 -16.33 2.43
CA ALA A 357 -20.57 -17.38 1.71
C ALA A 357 -20.05 -17.61 0.26
N CYS A 358 -19.00 -16.91 -0.15
CA CYS A 358 -18.41 -17.07 -1.49
C CYS A 358 -17.35 -18.19 -1.48
N ASP A 359 -17.36 -19.04 -2.50
CA ASP A 359 -16.34 -20.04 -2.67
C ASP A 359 -15.01 -19.41 -3.10
N ILE A 360 -13.90 -20.07 -2.76
CA ILE A 360 -12.55 -19.65 -3.11
C ILE A 360 -11.82 -20.79 -3.82
N MET A 361 -11.29 -20.51 -5.01
CA MET A 361 -10.36 -21.41 -5.70
C MET A 361 -8.93 -21.10 -5.21
N ALA A 362 -8.27 -22.13 -4.65
CA ALA A 362 -6.94 -22.02 -4.04
C ALA A 362 -5.98 -23.14 -4.48
N VAL A 363 -6.12 -23.56 -5.74
CA VAL A 363 -5.35 -24.66 -6.32
C VAL A 363 -3.89 -24.26 -6.54
N GLY A 364 -2.98 -25.20 -6.31
CA GLY A 364 -1.57 -25.06 -6.66
C GLY A 364 -0.80 -24.11 -5.73
N ASN A 365 -1.17 -24.01 -4.44
CA ASN A 365 -0.44 -23.27 -3.45
C ASN A 365 0.41 -24.19 -2.57
N ASP A 366 1.45 -23.64 -1.96
CA ASP A 366 2.28 -24.28 -0.94
C ASP A 366 1.78 -23.86 0.47
N TRP A 367 1.29 -24.82 1.22
CA TRP A 367 0.78 -24.66 2.59
C TRP A 367 1.81 -24.99 3.68
N GLY A 368 3.09 -25.10 3.31
CA GLY A 368 4.17 -25.46 4.23
C GLY A 368 4.18 -26.94 4.66
N THR A 369 3.21 -27.71 4.20
CA THR A 369 3.09 -29.15 4.49
C THR A 369 2.39 -29.87 3.35
N THR A 370 2.60 -31.19 3.26
CA THR A 370 1.89 -32.09 2.34
C THR A 370 0.87 -32.97 3.05
N ASN A 371 0.68 -32.80 4.35
CA ASN A 371 -0.35 -33.49 5.11
C ASN A 371 -1.70 -32.77 4.89
N GLU A 372 -2.59 -33.38 4.14
CA GLU A 372 -3.91 -32.81 3.78
C GLU A 372 -4.75 -32.48 5.01
N GLY A 373 -4.72 -33.33 6.07
CA GLY A 373 -5.45 -33.07 7.31
C GLY A 373 -4.93 -31.80 8.03
N VAL A 374 -3.61 -31.58 8.03
CA VAL A 374 -3.01 -30.34 8.59
C VAL A 374 -3.36 -29.14 7.73
N ILE A 375 -3.36 -29.25 6.41
CA ILE A 375 -3.79 -28.16 5.53
C ILE A 375 -5.25 -27.79 5.80
N ALA A 376 -6.12 -28.79 5.92
CA ALA A 376 -7.53 -28.58 6.24
C ALA A 376 -7.72 -27.86 7.57
N ASP A 377 -6.96 -28.23 8.62
CA ASP A 377 -7.00 -27.58 9.93
C ASP A 377 -6.52 -26.10 9.90
N HIS A 378 -5.75 -25.69 8.90
CA HIS A 378 -5.25 -24.32 8.73
C HIS A 378 -6.17 -23.44 7.85
N ILE A 379 -7.19 -24.04 7.22
CA ILE A 379 -8.17 -23.37 6.37
C ILE A 379 -9.52 -23.40 7.09
N VAL A 380 -10.10 -22.22 7.29
CA VAL A 380 -11.46 -22.11 7.82
C VAL A 380 -12.43 -21.84 6.68
N ASP A 381 -13.38 -22.74 6.46
CA ASP A 381 -14.33 -22.69 5.36
C ASP A 381 -15.68 -23.37 5.69
N GLN A 382 -16.41 -23.80 4.68
CA GLN A 382 -17.70 -24.49 4.80
C GLN A 382 -17.63 -25.78 5.64
N ASN A 383 -16.45 -26.42 5.72
CA ASN A 383 -16.28 -27.62 6.54
C ASN A 383 -16.29 -27.34 8.04
N ASP A 384 -15.92 -26.11 8.45
CA ASP A 384 -15.99 -25.65 9.85
C ASP A 384 -17.33 -25.02 10.19
N ASP A 385 -17.87 -24.20 9.27
CA ASP A 385 -19.18 -23.56 9.42
C ASP A 385 -19.95 -23.62 8.09
N PRO A 386 -21.12 -24.30 8.04
CA PRO A 386 -21.92 -24.43 6.83
C PRO A 386 -22.43 -23.11 6.23
N SER A 387 -22.29 -21.99 6.91
CA SER A 387 -22.60 -20.66 6.39
C SER A 387 -21.49 -20.05 5.52
N TYR A 388 -20.29 -20.63 5.56
CA TYR A 388 -19.16 -20.20 4.75
C TYR A 388 -19.14 -20.87 3.38
N GLY A 389 -18.44 -20.28 2.44
CA GLY A 389 -18.13 -20.85 1.13
C GLY A 389 -16.98 -21.85 1.22
N LEU A 390 -16.96 -22.78 0.29
CA LEU A 390 -15.93 -23.81 0.20
C LEU A 390 -14.61 -23.24 -0.32
N VAL A 391 -13.49 -23.71 0.26
CA VAL A 391 -12.15 -23.47 -0.27
C VAL A 391 -11.67 -24.73 -1.01
N THR A 392 -11.49 -24.62 -2.33
CA THR A 392 -10.94 -25.71 -3.15
C THR A 392 -9.43 -25.53 -3.27
N TYR A 393 -8.65 -26.30 -2.49
CA TYR A 393 -7.20 -26.18 -2.44
C TYR A 393 -6.43 -27.36 -3.06
N ILE A 394 -7.12 -28.42 -3.46
CA ILE A 394 -6.52 -29.59 -4.13
C ILE A 394 -6.65 -29.44 -5.65
N PRO A 395 -5.56 -29.72 -6.41
CA PRO A 395 -4.22 -30.10 -5.97
C PRO A 395 -3.42 -28.91 -5.40
N TYR A 396 -2.51 -29.20 -4.45
CA TYR A 396 -1.57 -28.25 -3.86
C TYR A 396 -0.11 -28.60 -4.22
N ILE A 397 0.85 -27.75 -3.98
CA ILE A 397 2.26 -28.00 -4.26
C ILE A 397 2.74 -29.17 -3.36
N GLY A 398 3.25 -30.23 -3.99
CA GLY A 398 3.64 -31.47 -3.33
C GLY A 398 2.53 -32.51 -3.17
N TRP A 399 1.32 -32.25 -3.69
CA TRP A 399 0.25 -33.22 -3.74
C TRP A 399 0.61 -34.35 -4.72
N ASP A 400 0.54 -35.58 -4.25
CA ASP A 400 0.91 -36.77 -5.02
C ASP A 400 -0.28 -37.48 -5.70
N GLY A 401 -1.46 -36.90 -5.59
CA GLY A 401 -2.69 -37.44 -6.16
C GLY A 401 -3.28 -38.61 -5.38
N ILE A 402 -2.74 -38.91 -4.21
CA ILE A 402 -3.22 -39.94 -3.31
C ILE A 402 -3.67 -39.30 -2.02
N GLY A 403 -4.98 -39.02 -1.89
CA GLY A 403 -5.56 -38.61 -0.62
C GLY A 403 -5.25 -39.63 0.46
N GLU A 404 -5.08 -39.20 1.72
CA GLU A 404 -4.95 -40.14 2.83
C GLU A 404 -6.14 -41.11 2.80
N ILE A 405 -5.84 -42.40 2.65
CA ILE A 405 -6.86 -43.44 2.80
C ILE A 405 -7.24 -43.40 4.28
N SER A 406 -8.46 -42.93 4.60
CA SER A 406 -8.95 -42.90 5.97
C SER A 406 -8.69 -44.27 6.66
N GLU A 407 -8.35 -44.28 7.96
CA GLU A 407 -8.12 -45.51 8.68
C GLU A 407 -9.33 -46.49 8.62
N GLU A 408 -10.51 -46.01 8.30
CA GLU A 408 -11.69 -46.86 8.05
C GLU A 408 -11.52 -47.75 6.81
N ALA A 409 -10.71 -47.34 5.79
CA ALA A 409 -10.36 -48.20 4.68
C ALA A 409 -9.33 -49.28 5.04
N ASN A 410 -8.58 -49.11 6.10
CA ASN A 410 -7.62 -50.08 6.63
C ASN A 410 -8.28 -51.33 7.27
N THR A 411 -9.61 -51.35 7.45
CA THR A 411 -10.32 -52.57 7.90
C THR A 411 -10.55 -53.60 6.83
N LEU A 412 -10.33 -53.25 5.55
CA LEU A 412 -10.32 -54.19 4.44
C LEU A 412 -8.94 -54.87 4.32
N ASN A 413 -8.61 -55.71 5.29
CA ASN A 413 -7.47 -56.62 5.22
C ASN A 413 -7.86 -57.81 4.32
N ASP A 414 -8.27 -57.52 3.08
CA ASP A 414 -8.86 -58.48 2.15
C ASP A 414 -7.81 -59.17 1.28
N ASN A 415 -6.54 -58.75 1.39
CA ASN A 415 -5.42 -59.22 0.54
C ASN A 415 -5.75 -59.13 -0.97
N LEU A 416 -6.57 -58.15 -1.36
CA LEU A 416 -6.90 -57.89 -2.75
C LEU A 416 -5.96 -56.85 -3.34
N PHE A 417 -5.65 -56.99 -4.60
CA PHE A 417 -4.86 -56.08 -5.40
C PHE A 417 -5.78 -55.10 -6.13
N TYR A 418 -5.44 -53.82 -6.10
CA TYR A 418 -6.16 -52.76 -6.78
C TYR A 418 -5.26 -51.98 -7.72
N THR A 419 -5.80 -51.49 -8.83
CA THR A 419 -5.12 -50.48 -9.66
C THR A 419 -5.08 -49.16 -8.92
N ILE A 420 -4.26 -48.19 -9.37
CA ILE A 420 -4.21 -46.84 -8.80
C ILE A 420 -5.53 -46.06 -8.96
N GLU A 421 -6.40 -46.48 -9.90
CA GLU A 421 -7.76 -45.96 -10.10
C GLU A 421 -8.79 -46.69 -9.22
N GLY A 422 -8.36 -47.51 -8.22
CA GLY A 422 -9.24 -48.20 -7.27
C GLY A 422 -9.95 -49.42 -7.83
N ARG A 423 -9.65 -49.92 -9.05
CA ARG A 423 -10.26 -51.12 -9.62
C ARG A 423 -9.67 -52.38 -8.99
N CYS A 424 -10.50 -53.20 -8.38
CA CYS A 424 -10.08 -54.50 -7.82
C CYS A 424 -9.59 -55.45 -8.92
N MET A 425 -8.39 -55.98 -8.76
CA MET A 425 -7.76 -56.96 -9.65
C MET A 425 -7.83 -58.39 -9.11
N GLY A 426 -8.37 -58.57 -7.91
CA GLY A 426 -8.51 -59.89 -7.22
C GLY A 426 -7.40 -60.24 -6.23
N ALA A 427 -7.43 -61.41 -5.66
CA ALA A 427 -6.51 -61.89 -4.62
C ALA A 427 -5.12 -62.30 -5.15
N LYS A 428 -4.87 -62.19 -6.46
CA LYS A 428 -3.58 -62.43 -7.10
C LYS A 428 -3.35 -61.48 -8.26
N LEU A 429 -2.16 -60.90 -8.33
CA LEU A 429 -1.75 -60.14 -9.50
C LEU A 429 -1.65 -61.01 -10.70
N PRO A 430 -2.15 -60.58 -11.88
CA PRO A 430 -1.92 -61.26 -13.15
C PRO A 430 -0.43 -61.54 -13.39
N GLU A 431 -0.06 -62.71 -13.91
CA GLU A 431 1.37 -63.10 -14.05
C GLU A 431 2.19 -62.08 -14.88
N ASN A 432 1.56 -61.45 -15.84
CA ASN A 432 2.21 -60.49 -16.75
C ASN A 432 1.91 -59.01 -16.39
N TYR A 433 1.36 -58.73 -15.20
CA TYR A 433 1.08 -57.35 -14.79
C TYR A 433 2.39 -56.58 -14.64
N LYS A 434 2.49 -55.44 -15.31
CA LYS A 434 3.58 -54.47 -15.15
C LYS A 434 2.94 -53.13 -14.86
N GLY A 435 3.25 -52.55 -13.71
CA GLY A 435 2.73 -51.25 -13.33
C GLY A 435 2.59 -51.10 -11.83
N VAL A 436 1.90 -50.06 -11.43
CA VAL A 436 1.67 -49.70 -10.02
C VAL A 436 0.38 -50.36 -9.54
N TYR A 437 0.41 -50.95 -8.33
CA TYR A 437 -0.77 -51.51 -7.68
C TYR A 437 -0.83 -51.18 -6.21
N ILE A 438 -2.00 -51.28 -5.61
CA ILE A 438 -2.27 -51.10 -4.18
C ILE A 438 -2.63 -52.45 -3.58
N LEU A 439 -1.98 -52.79 -2.46
CA LEU A 439 -2.27 -53.95 -1.65
C LEU A 439 -2.27 -53.55 -0.17
N ASN A 440 -3.36 -53.81 0.55
CA ASN A 440 -3.53 -53.40 1.95
C ASN A 440 -3.19 -51.95 2.17
N GLY A 441 -3.69 -51.03 1.31
CA GLY A 441 -3.47 -49.60 1.42
C GLY A 441 -2.05 -49.13 1.07
N LYS A 442 -1.14 -50.00 0.61
CA LYS A 442 0.23 -49.65 0.25
C LYS A 442 0.48 -49.80 -1.25
N LYS A 443 1.21 -48.83 -1.81
CA LYS A 443 1.56 -48.78 -3.24
C LYS A 443 2.81 -49.63 -3.54
N PHE A 444 2.73 -50.41 -4.56
CA PHE A 444 3.83 -51.26 -5.05
C PHE A 444 3.98 -51.15 -6.55
N VAL A 445 5.19 -51.40 -7.06
CA VAL A 445 5.52 -51.44 -8.47
C VAL A 445 5.97 -52.83 -8.83
N LYS A 446 5.45 -53.42 -9.94
CA LYS A 446 5.88 -54.71 -10.46
C LYS A 446 6.34 -54.60 -11.92
#